data_d7360996584ddb3fc7f0ba7f631f108e
#
_entry.id   d7360996584ddb3fc7f0ba7f631f108e
#
_cell.length_a   1.000
_cell.length_b   1.000
_cell.length_c   1.000
_cell.angle_alpha   90.00
_cell.angle_beta   90.00
_cell.angle_gamma   90.00
#
_symmetry.space_group_name_H-M   'P 1'
#
loop_
_entity.id
_entity.type
_entity.pdbx_description
1 polymer ?
#
loop_
_entity_poly.entity_id
_entity_poly.type
_entity_poly.pdbx_seq_one_letter_code
_entity_poly.pdbx_strand_id
1 'polypeptide(L)'
;MQAIIETVFDVCYLTFVIAIGLLMMKKSEKGSQYFLFGIMAVTLGCGDAFHLVPRMIALNTTGLENFVFQLGLGKAITSVTMTIFYVILYYVWVKRYDIHNKQLTFGVYFLAIARIVLCLFPQNDWFVAGGNMTWAILRNIPFALMGILIIVLFMQQVKKTNDKNFRYMALTIILSFGFYIPVVLWADVIPLVGMLMIPKTCAYVWSVIIGYNAMKKEGK
;
A
#
# COMPACT_ATOMS: atom_id res chain seq x y z
N MET A 1 -15.90 16.59 14.85
CA MET A 1 -16.08 15.12 15.08
C MET A 1 -15.34 14.29 14.04
N GLN A 2 -15.45 14.56 12.74
CA GLN A 2 -14.74 13.83 11.67
C GLN A 2 -13.21 13.84 11.87
N ALA A 3 -12.59 14.99 12.13
CA ALA A 3 -11.14 15.11 12.35
C ALA A 3 -10.62 14.20 13.49
N ILE A 4 -11.36 14.12 14.59
CA ILE A 4 -10.97 13.28 15.73
C ILE A 4 -11.05 11.80 15.37
N ILE A 5 -12.13 11.37 14.71
CA ILE A 5 -12.32 9.96 14.30
C ILE A 5 -11.21 9.55 13.32
N GLU A 6 -10.92 10.39 12.33
CA GLU A 6 -9.86 10.14 11.34
C GLU A 6 -8.49 10.06 12.04
N THR A 7 -8.20 11.00 12.95
CA THR A 7 -6.94 11.00 13.71
C THR A 7 -6.75 9.73 14.55
N VAL A 8 -7.80 9.33 15.28
CA VAL A 8 -7.74 8.10 16.10
C VAL A 8 -7.52 6.87 15.23
N PHE A 9 -8.25 6.78 14.11
CA PHE A 9 -8.09 5.68 13.15
C PHE A 9 -6.66 5.62 12.59
N ASP A 10 -6.11 6.76 12.14
CA ASP A 10 -4.78 6.82 11.54
C ASP A 10 -3.67 6.47 12.54
N VAL A 11 -3.76 6.96 13.79
CA VAL A 11 -2.82 6.60 14.85
C VAL A 11 -2.88 5.12 15.17
N CYS A 12 -4.07 4.55 15.34
CA CYS A 12 -4.26 3.11 15.58
C CYS A 12 -3.70 2.27 14.40
N TYR A 13 -3.99 2.68 13.17
CA TYR A 13 -3.50 2.03 11.97
C TYR A 13 -1.98 2.01 11.89
N LEU A 14 -1.34 3.18 11.96
CA LEU A 14 0.11 3.31 11.86
C LEU A 14 0.82 2.51 12.96
N THR A 15 0.36 2.66 14.20
CA THR A 15 0.93 1.95 15.36
C THR A 15 0.80 0.43 15.18
N PHE A 16 -0.39 -0.05 14.80
CA PHE A 16 -0.65 -1.47 14.62
C PHE A 16 0.23 -2.09 13.53
N VAL A 17 0.26 -1.47 12.34
CA VAL A 17 0.97 -2.02 11.18
C VAL A 17 2.48 -2.03 11.40
N ILE A 18 3.04 -0.95 11.97
CA ILE A 18 4.47 -0.87 12.26
C ILE A 18 4.84 -1.86 13.37
N ALA A 19 4.06 -1.94 14.47
CA ALA A 19 4.34 -2.86 15.57
C ALA A 19 4.29 -4.32 15.12
N ILE A 20 3.27 -4.72 14.34
CA ILE A 20 3.18 -6.08 13.78
C ILE A 20 4.34 -6.36 12.83
N GLY A 21 4.69 -5.40 11.96
CA GLY A 21 5.82 -5.54 11.05
C GLY A 21 7.15 -5.78 11.78
N LEU A 22 7.44 -4.97 12.79
CA LEU A 22 8.65 -5.13 13.62
C LEU A 22 8.64 -6.47 14.39
N LEU A 23 7.48 -6.88 14.90
CA LEU A 23 7.33 -8.17 15.58
C LEU A 23 7.59 -9.35 14.63
N MET A 24 7.10 -9.28 13.39
CA MET A 24 7.35 -10.28 12.37
C MET A 24 8.84 -10.36 12.02
N MET A 25 9.50 -9.21 11.82
CA MET A 25 10.94 -9.15 11.56
C MET A 25 11.77 -9.72 12.71
N LYS A 26 11.39 -9.45 13.97
CA LYS A 26 12.09 -9.95 15.15
C LYS A 26 11.95 -11.46 15.33
N LYS A 27 10.79 -12.03 15.00
CA LYS A 27 10.47 -13.45 15.22
C LYS A 27 10.86 -14.34 14.05
N SER A 28 11.09 -13.80 12.87
CA SER A 28 11.36 -14.58 11.67
C SER A 28 12.86 -14.59 11.32
N GLU A 29 13.32 -15.65 10.69
CA GLU A 29 14.67 -15.73 10.14
C GLU A 29 14.87 -14.68 9.04
N LYS A 30 16.04 -14.04 9.03
CA LYS A 30 16.40 -13.05 8.02
C LYS A 30 16.30 -13.65 6.61
N GLY A 31 15.61 -12.94 5.73
CA GLY A 31 15.41 -13.36 4.35
C GLY A 31 14.27 -14.40 4.16
N SER A 32 13.57 -14.83 5.21
CA SER A 32 12.35 -15.66 5.08
C SER A 32 11.19 -14.86 4.50
N GLN A 33 10.15 -15.57 4.04
CA GLN A 33 8.92 -14.89 3.58
C GLN A 33 8.28 -14.00 4.66
N TYR A 34 8.33 -14.40 5.92
CA TYR A 34 7.74 -13.66 7.04
C TYR A 34 8.57 -12.44 7.45
N PHE A 35 9.91 -12.53 7.30
CA PHE A 35 10.77 -11.38 7.46
C PHE A 35 10.49 -10.31 6.39
N LEU A 36 10.33 -10.72 5.13
CA LEU A 36 9.93 -9.82 4.03
C LEU A 36 8.54 -9.22 4.28
N PHE A 37 7.62 -10.03 4.81
CA PHE A 37 6.29 -9.55 5.17
C PHE A 37 6.35 -8.48 6.26
N GLY A 38 7.23 -8.65 7.23
CA GLY A 38 7.50 -7.64 8.27
C GLY A 38 8.05 -6.33 7.66
N ILE A 39 9.05 -6.42 6.76
CA ILE A 39 9.57 -5.26 6.03
C ILE A 39 8.46 -4.57 5.25
N MET A 40 7.62 -5.33 4.55
CA MET A 40 6.47 -4.83 3.80
C MET A 40 5.51 -4.03 4.68
N ALA A 41 5.17 -4.55 5.86
CA ALA A 41 4.29 -3.88 6.80
C ALA A 41 4.91 -2.58 7.37
N VAL A 42 6.19 -2.59 7.72
CA VAL A 42 6.91 -1.39 8.16
C VAL A 42 6.98 -0.36 7.03
N THR A 43 7.29 -0.78 5.80
CA THR A 43 7.31 0.12 4.62
C THR A 43 5.95 0.77 4.39
N LEU A 44 4.86 0.00 4.54
CA LEU A 44 3.49 0.52 4.44
C LEU A 44 3.23 1.60 5.50
N GLY A 45 3.44 1.27 6.78
CA GLY A 45 3.15 2.21 7.87
C GLY A 45 4.04 3.45 7.84
N CYS A 46 5.35 3.29 7.64
CA CYS A 46 6.27 4.43 7.55
C CYS A 46 6.00 5.29 6.31
N GLY A 47 5.69 4.66 5.17
CA GLY A 47 5.35 5.39 3.94
C GLY A 47 4.08 6.21 4.08
N ASP A 48 3.02 5.62 4.63
CA ASP A 48 1.75 6.31 4.84
C ASP A 48 1.85 7.41 5.90
N ALA A 49 2.74 7.26 6.91
CA ALA A 49 2.95 8.28 7.94
C ALA A 49 3.36 9.64 7.36
N PHE A 50 4.12 9.67 6.25
CA PHE A 50 4.49 10.93 5.59
C PHE A 50 3.29 11.73 5.05
N HIS A 51 2.20 11.07 4.76
CA HIS A 51 0.97 11.71 4.33
C HIS A 51 -0.04 11.88 5.48
N LEU A 52 -0.22 10.85 6.30
CA LEU A 52 -1.25 10.84 7.35
C LEU A 52 -0.89 11.77 8.52
N VAL A 53 0.39 11.84 8.95
CA VAL A 53 0.78 12.71 10.05
C VAL A 53 0.53 14.20 9.73
N PRO A 54 1.00 14.76 8.60
CA PRO A 54 0.64 16.12 8.22
C PRO A 54 -0.87 16.34 8.08
N ARG A 55 -1.61 15.34 7.60
CA ARG A 55 -3.06 15.41 7.47
C ARG A 55 -3.75 15.48 8.84
N MET A 56 -3.34 14.66 9.79
CA MET A 56 -3.85 14.72 11.17
C MET A 56 -3.59 16.08 11.81
N ILE A 57 -2.37 16.63 11.63
CA ILE A 57 -2.02 17.94 12.16
C ILE A 57 -2.91 19.01 11.52
N ALA A 58 -3.02 19.02 10.20
CA ALA A 58 -3.82 19.99 9.46
C ALA A 58 -5.29 19.99 9.87
N LEU A 59 -5.90 18.80 10.02
CA LEU A 59 -7.31 18.66 10.43
C LEU A 59 -7.60 19.14 11.84
N ASN A 60 -6.61 19.13 12.74
CA ASN A 60 -6.75 19.53 14.14
C ASN A 60 -6.19 20.93 14.43
N THR A 61 -5.68 21.65 13.42
CA THR A 61 -5.10 22.99 13.59
C THR A 61 -5.69 23.99 12.60
N THR A 62 -4.96 24.30 11.53
CA THR A 62 -5.23 25.45 10.65
C THR A 62 -5.95 25.08 9.33
N GLY A 63 -6.28 23.81 9.13
CA GLY A 63 -6.95 23.32 7.90
C GLY A 63 -5.97 22.77 6.84
N LEU A 64 -6.52 21.96 5.93
CA LEU A 64 -5.73 21.27 4.89
C LEU A 64 -5.09 22.23 3.90
N GLU A 65 -5.68 23.40 3.68
CA GLU A 65 -5.22 24.44 2.77
C GLU A 65 -3.86 25.02 3.16
N ASN A 66 -3.52 24.99 4.45
CA ASN A 66 -2.24 25.48 4.96
C ASN A 66 -1.12 24.41 4.94
N PHE A 67 -1.46 23.17 4.57
CA PHE A 67 -0.54 22.03 4.53
C PHE A 67 -0.32 21.45 3.13
N VAL A 68 -0.58 22.21 2.07
CA VAL A 68 -0.51 21.75 0.66
C VAL A 68 0.85 21.14 0.35
N PHE A 69 1.96 21.77 0.77
CA PHE A 69 3.31 21.27 0.54
C PHE A 69 3.55 19.92 1.25
N GLN A 70 3.24 19.83 2.56
CA GLN A 70 3.47 18.63 3.35
C GLN A 70 2.60 17.46 2.87
N LEU A 71 1.34 17.73 2.52
CA LEU A 71 0.43 16.74 1.97
C LEU A 71 0.87 16.26 0.60
N GLY A 72 1.35 17.16 -0.25
CA GLY A 72 1.90 16.85 -1.57
C GLY A 72 3.16 15.99 -1.47
N LEU A 73 4.11 16.36 -0.61
CA LEU A 73 5.32 15.59 -0.33
C LEU A 73 4.95 14.19 0.20
N GLY A 74 4.02 14.12 1.14
CA GLY A 74 3.51 12.85 1.66
C GLY A 74 2.90 11.97 0.57
N LYS A 75 2.07 12.52 -0.32
CA LYS A 75 1.52 11.77 -1.48
C LYS A 75 2.62 11.26 -2.41
N ALA A 76 3.65 12.05 -2.69
CA ALA A 76 4.78 11.63 -3.53
C ALA A 76 5.55 10.48 -2.90
N ILE A 77 5.92 10.59 -1.60
CA ILE A 77 6.62 9.53 -0.86
C ILE A 77 5.76 8.27 -0.79
N THR A 78 4.48 8.38 -0.42
CA THR A 78 3.55 7.24 -0.37
C THR A 78 3.42 6.56 -1.73
N SER A 79 3.44 7.29 -2.84
CA SER A 79 3.39 6.70 -4.17
C SER A 79 4.59 5.81 -4.46
N VAL A 80 5.79 6.19 -4.02
CA VAL A 80 7.01 5.39 -4.14
C VAL A 80 7.00 4.21 -3.17
N THR A 81 6.70 4.44 -1.90
CA THR A 81 6.71 3.38 -0.88
C THR A 81 5.65 2.31 -1.13
N MET A 82 4.48 2.69 -1.67
CA MET A 82 3.47 1.73 -2.12
C MET A 82 3.95 0.89 -3.32
N THR A 83 4.76 1.44 -4.20
CA THR A 83 5.39 0.66 -5.27
C THR A 83 6.34 -0.38 -4.69
N ILE A 84 7.18 0.03 -3.73
CA ILE A 84 8.11 -0.86 -3.02
C ILE A 84 7.33 -1.94 -2.25
N PHE A 85 6.22 -1.58 -1.59
CA PHE A 85 5.33 -2.53 -0.92
C PHE A 85 4.87 -3.66 -1.86
N TYR A 86 4.43 -3.34 -3.08
CA TYR A 86 3.99 -4.35 -4.05
C TYR A 86 5.16 -5.18 -4.60
N VAL A 87 6.34 -4.60 -4.76
CA VAL A 87 7.56 -5.37 -5.12
C VAL A 87 7.91 -6.36 -4.02
N ILE A 88 7.84 -5.95 -2.74
CA ILE A 88 8.09 -6.86 -1.61
C ILE A 88 7.03 -7.95 -1.56
N LEU A 89 5.74 -7.61 -1.78
CA LEU A 89 4.64 -8.58 -1.81
C LEU A 89 4.84 -9.63 -2.93
N TYR A 90 5.37 -9.23 -4.09
CA TYR A 90 5.79 -10.17 -5.13
C TYR A 90 6.88 -11.12 -4.62
N TYR A 91 7.90 -10.62 -3.90
CA TYR A 91 8.95 -11.48 -3.34
C TYR A 91 8.44 -12.38 -2.21
N VAL A 92 7.46 -11.95 -1.44
CA VAL A 92 6.73 -12.83 -0.49
C VAL A 92 6.10 -13.99 -1.24
N TRP A 93 5.43 -13.72 -2.38
CA TRP A 93 4.85 -14.74 -3.24
C TRP A 93 5.92 -15.69 -3.81
N VAL A 94 7.04 -15.17 -4.33
CA VAL A 94 8.17 -15.96 -4.84
C VAL A 94 8.67 -16.93 -3.77
N LYS A 95 8.91 -16.43 -2.55
CA LYS A 95 9.45 -17.27 -1.45
C LYS A 95 8.42 -18.26 -0.90
N ARG A 96 7.13 -17.89 -0.90
CA ARG A 96 6.09 -18.78 -0.40
C ARG A 96 5.89 -20.00 -1.28
N TYR A 97 5.92 -19.80 -2.59
CA TYR A 97 5.64 -20.87 -3.56
C TYR A 97 6.88 -21.41 -4.25
N ASP A 98 8.06 -20.90 -3.90
CA ASP A 98 9.36 -21.26 -4.50
C ASP A 98 9.36 -21.20 -6.03
N ILE A 99 8.80 -20.10 -6.58
CA ILE A 99 8.67 -19.91 -8.02
C ILE A 99 9.60 -18.80 -8.48
N HIS A 100 10.66 -19.19 -9.20
CA HIS A 100 11.64 -18.27 -9.78
C HIS A 100 11.43 -18.13 -11.29
N ASN A 101 10.74 -17.07 -11.72
CA ASN A 101 10.51 -16.77 -13.13
C ASN A 101 11.10 -15.41 -13.49
N LYS A 102 12.18 -15.41 -14.30
CA LYS A 102 12.88 -14.19 -14.71
C LYS A 102 11.99 -13.21 -15.49
N GLN A 103 11.06 -13.69 -16.31
CA GLN A 103 10.17 -12.85 -17.10
C GLN A 103 9.15 -12.13 -16.21
N LEU A 104 8.58 -12.84 -15.23
CA LEU A 104 7.69 -12.22 -14.23
C LEU A 104 8.43 -11.18 -13.39
N THR A 105 9.63 -11.50 -12.92
CA THR A 105 10.46 -10.58 -12.15
C THR A 105 10.78 -9.33 -12.96
N PHE A 106 11.17 -9.48 -14.23
CA PHE A 106 11.40 -8.36 -15.13
C PHE A 106 10.14 -7.51 -15.31
N GLY A 107 8.97 -8.12 -15.51
CA GLY A 107 7.70 -7.42 -15.64
C GLY A 107 7.35 -6.59 -14.40
N VAL A 108 7.53 -7.15 -13.20
CA VAL A 108 7.29 -6.43 -11.93
C VAL A 108 8.24 -5.24 -11.79
N TYR A 109 9.54 -5.41 -12.05
CA TYR A 109 10.50 -4.30 -12.00
C TYR A 109 10.23 -3.25 -13.06
N PHE A 110 9.89 -3.65 -14.28
CA PHE A 110 9.53 -2.70 -15.35
C PHE A 110 8.37 -1.80 -14.93
N LEU A 111 7.28 -2.40 -14.41
CA LEU A 111 6.11 -1.65 -13.93
C LEU A 111 6.45 -0.76 -12.72
N ALA A 112 7.27 -1.27 -11.78
CA ALA A 112 7.70 -0.51 -10.62
C ALA A 112 8.56 0.71 -11.01
N ILE A 113 9.55 0.51 -11.87
CA ILE A 113 10.44 1.58 -12.36
C ILE A 113 9.62 2.59 -13.16
N ALA A 114 8.77 2.14 -14.09
CA ALA A 114 7.91 3.01 -14.86
C ALA A 114 7.04 3.92 -13.96
N ARG A 115 6.43 3.35 -12.90
CA ARG A 115 5.67 4.13 -11.93
C ARG A 115 6.53 5.14 -11.18
N ILE A 116 7.68 4.72 -10.66
CA ILE A 116 8.58 5.62 -9.90
C ILE A 116 9.02 6.77 -10.80
N VAL A 117 9.44 6.48 -12.04
CA VAL A 117 9.83 7.51 -13.01
C VAL A 117 8.68 8.48 -13.25
N LEU A 118 7.45 7.98 -13.49
CA LEU A 118 6.28 8.85 -13.67
C LEU A 118 5.98 9.72 -12.42
N CYS A 119 6.23 9.21 -11.21
CA CYS A 119 6.07 9.99 -9.98
C CYS A 119 7.11 11.12 -9.83
N LEU A 120 8.28 11.01 -10.45
CA LEU A 120 9.35 12.02 -10.37
C LEU A 120 9.16 13.20 -11.33
N PHE A 121 8.24 13.11 -12.27
CA PHE A 121 7.99 14.20 -13.20
C PHE A 121 7.35 15.42 -12.49
N PRO A 122 7.83 16.65 -12.74
CA PRO A 122 7.31 17.86 -12.12
C PRO A 122 5.84 18.13 -12.47
N GLN A 123 5.37 17.65 -13.61
CA GLN A 123 3.98 17.79 -14.07
C GLN A 123 2.95 17.08 -13.18
N ASN A 124 3.39 16.31 -12.17
CA ASN A 124 2.50 15.77 -11.14
C ASN A 124 1.88 16.87 -10.28
N ASP A 125 2.47 18.07 -10.25
CA ASP A 125 2.01 19.22 -9.47
C ASP A 125 1.76 18.86 -8.00
N TRP A 126 2.70 18.09 -7.40
CA TRP A 126 2.56 17.57 -6.04
C TRP A 126 2.31 18.66 -4.98
N PHE A 127 2.83 19.87 -5.23
CA PHE A 127 2.79 20.99 -4.30
C PHE A 127 1.70 22.02 -4.63
N VAL A 128 0.80 21.68 -5.56
CA VAL A 128 -0.36 22.48 -5.93
C VAL A 128 -1.62 21.82 -5.41
N ALA A 129 -2.55 22.60 -4.89
CA ALA A 129 -3.84 22.08 -4.42
C ALA A 129 -4.60 21.41 -5.58
N GLY A 130 -5.08 20.15 -5.35
CA GLY A 130 -5.72 19.34 -6.38
C GLY A 130 -4.75 18.58 -7.29
N GLY A 131 -3.53 19.08 -7.51
CA GLY A 131 -2.54 18.43 -8.39
C GLY A 131 -3.00 18.33 -9.85
N ASN A 132 -2.35 17.46 -10.63
CA ASN A 132 -2.68 17.23 -12.04
C ASN A 132 -3.35 15.86 -12.23
N MET A 133 -4.63 15.85 -12.58
CA MET A 133 -5.44 14.65 -12.76
C MET A 133 -4.88 13.72 -13.85
N THR A 134 -4.44 14.25 -14.98
CA THR A 134 -3.89 13.46 -16.09
C THR A 134 -2.65 12.68 -15.63
N TRP A 135 -1.75 13.36 -14.91
CA TRP A 135 -0.55 12.73 -14.36
C TRP A 135 -0.87 11.79 -13.20
N ALA A 136 -1.93 12.09 -12.42
CA ALA A 136 -2.44 11.15 -11.42
C ALA A 136 -2.91 9.84 -12.06
N ILE A 137 -3.60 9.88 -13.19
CA ILE A 137 -4.01 8.69 -13.92
C ILE A 137 -2.79 7.98 -14.51
N LEU A 138 -1.92 8.70 -15.24
CA LEU A 138 -0.75 8.12 -15.92
C LEU A 138 0.16 7.34 -14.96
N ARG A 139 0.51 7.91 -13.80
CA ARG A 139 1.36 7.21 -12.82
C ARG A 139 0.66 6.03 -12.14
N ASN A 140 -0.66 5.99 -12.13
CA ASN A 140 -1.41 4.88 -11.54
C ASN A 140 -1.69 3.73 -12.52
N ILE A 141 -1.52 3.91 -13.84
CA ILE A 141 -1.63 2.81 -14.81
C ILE A 141 -0.64 1.68 -14.52
N PRO A 142 0.69 1.90 -14.46
CA PRO A 142 1.63 0.82 -14.16
C PRO A 142 1.41 0.23 -12.76
N PHE A 143 0.91 1.00 -11.81
CA PHE A 143 0.55 0.50 -10.49
C PHE A 143 -0.65 -0.45 -10.52
N ALA A 144 -1.71 -0.10 -11.23
CA ALA A 144 -2.86 -0.96 -11.41
C ALA A 144 -2.49 -2.26 -12.14
N LEU A 145 -1.68 -2.18 -13.18
CA LEU A 145 -1.17 -3.36 -13.90
C LEU A 145 -0.35 -4.27 -12.98
N MET A 146 0.53 -3.71 -12.15
CA MET A 146 1.28 -4.46 -11.15
C MET A 146 0.35 -5.11 -10.11
N GLY A 147 -0.66 -4.40 -9.64
CA GLY A 147 -1.68 -4.93 -8.73
C GLY A 147 -2.44 -6.10 -9.35
N ILE A 148 -2.91 -5.97 -10.60
CA ILE A 148 -3.59 -7.04 -11.35
C ILE A 148 -2.67 -8.26 -11.49
N LEU A 149 -1.41 -8.05 -11.87
CA LEU A 149 -0.44 -9.13 -11.98
C LEU A 149 -0.33 -9.91 -10.66
N ILE A 150 -0.15 -9.22 -9.54
CA ILE A 150 0.01 -9.85 -8.22
C ILE A 150 -1.29 -10.56 -7.79
N ILE A 151 -2.47 -9.98 -8.05
CA ILE A 151 -3.77 -10.63 -7.82
C ILE A 151 -3.83 -11.98 -8.54
N VAL A 152 -3.51 -11.99 -9.84
CA VAL A 152 -3.54 -13.20 -10.67
C VAL A 152 -2.56 -14.25 -10.14
N LEU A 153 -1.34 -13.84 -9.79
CA LEU A 153 -0.33 -14.73 -9.21
C LEU A 153 -0.80 -15.40 -7.91
N PHE A 154 -1.34 -14.63 -6.97
CA PHE A 154 -1.88 -15.20 -5.73
C PHE A 154 -3.09 -16.09 -5.99
N MET A 155 -4.04 -15.69 -6.82
CA MET A 155 -5.22 -16.50 -7.13
C MET A 155 -4.85 -17.86 -7.73
N GLN A 156 -3.93 -17.88 -8.69
CA GLN A 156 -3.49 -19.11 -9.35
C GLN A 156 -2.79 -20.06 -8.38
N GLN A 157 -1.84 -19.55 -7.58
CA GLN A 157 -1.06 -20.41 -6.69
C GLN A 157 -1.88 -20.87 -5.47
N VAL A 158 -2.67 -20.01 -4.87
CA VAL A 158 -3.58 -20.38 -3.78
C VAL A 158 -4.51 -21.53 -4.22
N LYS A 159 -5.08 -21.44 -5.44
CA LYS A 159 -5.93 -22.50 -5.98
C LYS A 159 -5.14 -23.79 -6.26
N LYS A 160 -3.94 -23.67 -6.85
CA LYS A 160 -3.09 -24.82 -7.21
C LYS A 160 -2.59 -25.58 -5.99
N THR A 161 -2.20 -24.88 -4.91
CA THR A 161 -1.60 -25.45 -3.71
C THR A 161 -2.61 -25.65 -2.57
N ASN A 162 -3.87 -25.23 -2.75
CA ASN A 162 -4.91 -25.20 -1.70
C ASN A 162 -4.43 -24.46 -0.43
N ASP A 163 -3.72 -23.34 -0.62
CA ASP A 163 -3.14 -22.56 0.49
C ASP A 163 -4.22 -21.82 1.29
N LYS A 164 -4.66 -22.45 2.39
CA LYS A 164 -5.69 -21.91 3.28
C LYS A 164 -5.24 -20.63 3.99
N ASN A 165 -3.94 -20.44 4.24
CA ASN A 165 -3.41 -19.29 4.97
C ASN A 165 -3.47 -18.01 4.13
N PHE A 166 -3.18 -18.09 2.83
CA PHE A 166 -3.14 -16.95 1.91
C PHE A 166 -4.37 -16.83 0.99
N ARG A 167 -5.43 -17.63 1.24
CA ARG A 167 -6.62 -17.66 0.36
C ARG A 167 -7.28 -16.30 0.12
N TYR A 168 -7.20 -15.39 1.06
CA TYR A 168 -7.81 -14.07 0.97
C TYR A 168 -6.83 -12.96 0.56
N MET A 169 -5.56 -13.28 0.28
CA MET A 169 -4.57 -12.26 -0.10
C MET A 169 -4.96 -11.51 -1.38
N ALA A 170 -5.39 -12.22 -2.41
CA ALA A 170 -5.87 -11.58 -3.64
C ALA A 170 -7.08 -10.67 -3.38
N LEU A 171 -8.00 -11.08 -2.51
CA LEU A 171 -9.19 -10.31 -2.15
C LEU A 171 -8.81 -8.98 -1.47
N THR A 172 -7.82 -8.99 -0.55
CA THR A 172 -7.37 -7.74 0.09
C THR A 172 -6.82 -6.75 -0.92
N ILE A 173 -6.10 -7.23 -1.93
CA ILE A 173 -5.55 -6.38 -3.00
C ILE A 173 -6.68 -5.84 -3.88
N ILE A 174 -7.64 -6.69 -4.27
CA ILE A 174 -8.82 -6.28 -5.05
C ILE A 174 -9.60 -5.18 -4.32
N LEU A 175 -9.88 -5.37 -3.03
CA LEU A 175 -10.58 -4.37 -2.20
C LEU A 175 -9.78 -3.07 -2.11
N SER A 176 -8.46 -3.16 -1.88
CA SER A 176 -7.59 -1.99 -1.83
C SER A 176 -7.67 -1.15 -3.12
N PHE A 177 -7.55 -1.77 -4.29
CA PHE A 177 -7.68 -1.07 -5.57
C PHE A 177 -9.11 -0.60 -5.83
N GLY A 178 -10.12 -1.42 -5.49
CA GLY A 178 -11.53 -1.08 -5.65
C GLY A 178 -11.92 0.18 -4.90
N PHE A 179 -11.38 0.41 -3.70
CA PHE A 179 -11.58 1.64 -2.94
C PHE A 179 -10.66 2.78 -3.40
N TYR A 180 -9.45 2.47 -3.90
CA TYR A 180 -8.47 3.49 -4.29
C TYR A 180 -8.80 4.16 -5.62
N ILE A 181 -9.24 3.40 -6.63
CA ILE A 181 -9.54 3.94 -7.97
C ILE A 181 -10.58 5.07 -7.92
N PRO A 182 -11.72 4.93 -7.24
CA PRO A 182 -12.67 6.03 -7.09
C PRO A 182 -12.07 7.27 -6.43
N VAL A 183 -11.20 7.10 -5.44
CA VAL A 183 -10.53 8.22 -4.77
C VAL A 183 -9.64 8.99 -5.75
N VAL A 184 -8.86 8.29 -6.57
CA VAL A 184 -7.99 8.94 -7.58
C VAL A 184 -8.81 9.71 -8.61
N LEU A 185 -9.99 9.20 -8.99
CA LEU A 185 -10.79 9.78 -10.08
C LEU A 185 -11.72 10.90 -9.62
N TRP A 186 -12.24 10.82 -8.39
CA TRP A 186 -13.38 11.69 -8.01
C TRP A 186 -13.22 12.41 -6.68
N ALA A 187 -12.17 12.17 -5.88
CA ALA A 187 -12.06 12.80 -4.55
C ALA A 187 -11.92 14.33 -4.62
N ASP A 188 -11.33 14.87 -5.69
CA ASP A 188 -11.19 16.32 -5.89
C ASP A 188 -12.52 16.98 -6.30
N VAL A 189 -13.47 16.22 -6.87
CA VAL A 189 -14.81 16.72 -7.28
C VAL A 189 -15.85 16.41 -6.19
N ILE A 190 -15.76 15.24 -5.57
CA ILE A 190 -16.69 14.75 -4.55
C ILE A 190 -15.89 14.40 -3.29
N PRO A 191 -15.75 15.34 -2.32
CA PRO A 191 -14.90 15.12 -1.13
C PRO A 191 -15.26 13.89 -0.31
N LEU A 192 -16.53 13.48 -0.29
CA LEU A 192 -17.00 12.26 0.40
C LEU A 192 -16.34 10.99 -0.15
N VAL A 193 -15.94 10.95 -1.41
CA VAL A 193 -15.22 9.81 -2.00
C VAL A 193 -13.86 9.61 -1.32
N GLY A 194 -13.26 10.66 -0.78
CA GLY A 194 -12.04 10.58 0.01
C GLY A 194 -12.17 9.66 1.24
N MET A 195 -13.38 9.48 1.79
CA MET A 195 -13.62 8.56 2.91
C MET A 195 -13.36 7.09 2.55
N LEU A 196 -13.35 6.73 1.25
CA LEU A 196 -13.00 5.38 0.79
C LEU A 196 -11.52 5.03 1.09
N MET A 197 -10.69 5.99 1.49
CA MET A 197 -9.36 5.70 2.00
C MET A 197 -9.39 4.87 3.29
N ILE A 198 -10.41 5.01 4.14
CA ILE A 198 -10.56 4.21 5.37
C ILE A 198 -10.72 2.71 5.05
N PRO A 199 -11.72 2.26 4.27
CA PRO A 199 -11.84 0.84 3.93
C PRO A 199 -10.67 0.32 3.07
N LYS A 200 -10.04 1.17 2.24
CA LYS A 200 -8.77 0.82 1.57
C LYS A 200 -7.69 0.47 2.58
N THR A 201 -7.51 1.31 3.61
CA THR A 201 -6.52 1.09 4.67
C THR A 201 -6.84 -0.18 5.47
N CYS A 202 -8.13 -0.43 5.77
CA CYS A 202 -8.56 -1.69 6.39
C CYS A 202 -8.17 -2.93 5.56
N ALA A 203 -8.25 -2.85 4.23
CA ALA A 203 -7.81 -3.93 3.35
C ALA A 203 -6.29 -4.20 3.47
N TYR A 204 -5.46 -3.16 3.61
CA TYR A 204 -4.03 -3.33 3.88
C TYR A 204 -3.75 -3.91 5.26
N VAL A 205 -4.44 -3.44 6.31
CA VAL A 205 -4.36 -4.05 7.65
C VAL A 205 -4.70 -5.53 7.59
N TRP A 206 -5.75 -5.89 6.86
CA TRP A 206 -6.13 -7.29 6.67
C TRP A 206 -5.02 -8.10 5.98
N SER A 207 -4.37 -7.55 4.95
CA SER A 207 -3.25 -8.23 4.31
C SER A 207 -2.11 -8.51 5.29
N VAL A 208 -1.77 -7.55 6.17
CA VAL A 208 -0.74 -7.72 7.20
C VAL A 208 -1.16 -8.79 8.23
N ILE A 209 -2.42 -8.80 8.65
CA ILE A 209 -2.98 -9.82 9.56
C ILE A 209 -2.90 -11.22 8.95
N ILE A 210 -3.15 -11.38 7.65
CA ILE A 210 -3.01 -12.66 6.94
C ILE A 210 -1.58 -13.19 7.10
N GLY A 211 -0.56 -12.37 6.82
CA GLY A 211 0.84 -12.75 6.95
C GLY A 211 1.22 -13.10 8.39
N TYR A 212 0.79 -12.30 9.36
CA TYR A 212 1.06 -12.54 10.77
C TYR A 212 0.41 -13.84 11.28
N ASN A 213 -0.85 -14.09 10.90
CA ASN A 213 -1.54 -15.32 11.28
C ASN A 213 -0.92 -16.55 10.62
N ALA A 214 -0.48 -16.44 9.36
CA ALA A 214 0.24 -17.51 8.68
C ALA A 214 1.55 -17.84 9.40
N MET A 215 2.33 -16.83 9.78
CA MET A 215 3.56 -16.98 10.56
C MET A 215 3.30 -17.75 11.88
N LYS A 216 2.26 -17.37 12.64
CA LYS A 216 1.91 -18.03 13.89
C LYS A 216 1.51 -19.48 13.70
N LYS A 217 0.70 -19.78 12.67
CA LYS A 217 0.21 -21.14 12.41
C LYS A 217 1.31 -22.09 11.94
N GLU A 218 2.31 -21.57 11.25
CA GLU A 218 3.43 -22.35 10.71
C GLU A 218 4.59 -22.46 11.71
N GLY A 219 4.44 -21.91 12.95
CA GLY A 219 5.41 -22.04 14.04
C GLY A 219 6.73 -21.31 13.80
N LYS A 220 6.69 -20.25 13.00
CA LYS A 220 7.90 -19.48 12.58
C LYS A 220 7.86 -18.06 13.12
#